data_764c8f1d2f40ee210e14ba21d88dc0de
#
_entry.id   764c8f1d2f40ee210e14ba21d88dc0de
#
_cell.length_a   1.000
_cell.length_b   1.000
_cell.length_c   1.000
_cell.angle_alpha   90.00
_cell.angle_beta   90.00
_cell.angle_gamma   90.00
#
_symmetry.space_group_name_H-M   'P 1'
#
loop_
_entity.id
_entity.type
_entity.pdbx_description
1 polymer ?
#
loop_
_entity_poly.entity_id
_entity_poly.type
_entity_poly.pdbx_seq_one_letter_code
_entity_poly.pdbx_strand_id
1 'polypeptide(L)'
;MSTTTETSSASLGTIERHVAFKFCLDPTQEQLVALARDGGASRATYNMLVGYNTDVMKTRNKYWAKRREEGATDDEIKAELKTLTKEDPKFKTLGYMAFAKNHLTPEIARHRACAKAIEEGTPVEEVWGEGERSKEPWLHTVSRRVLVSGLMSADKALKNFFDSRTGKRAGGKMGTPKFKSRASNSDSFTIPAPEAMGGYGTVYLRGEPAYHDAKARMKRRGDKSAPTISDYRHVRLAHLGTFRVHGNTRRMMRTIRNGGIIKSFTVSQVADRWYVSFLIATNIPTPKSTRKQKNAGAVGVDLGVKYMAALSDTKAPKRFNPDSGVNFTSGTSPTIENPHWLKRAEKRIAKLQQKIARQVKGSNRRKATVRKLSKTHHITALRRETGLHQLTKNLTTRYALIGIEDLNVAGMTASASGTIENPGKNVAQKAGLNRAVLDVAFGTFRTQLEYKAAWYGSAVQVIDRYYPSSQTCSSCGERPGTKLTLNDRIYKCGHCHTVIDRDLNAAINIQREAERLHAEA
;
A
#
# COMPACT_ATOMS: atom_id res chain seq x y z
N MET A 1 4.19 -62.06 -11.88
CA MET A 1 4.46 -60.84 -12.65
C MET A 1 3.44 -59.80 -12.23
N SER A 2 3.79 -58.95 -11.27
CA SER A 2 2.95 -57.85 -10.79
C SER A 2 3.47 -56.57 -11.41
N THR A 3 2.70 -55.98 -12.28
CA THR A 3 2.96 -54.66 -12.87
C THR A 3 2.47 -53.60 -11.91
N THR A 4 3.39 -53.01 -11.19
CA THR A 4 3.17 -51.75 -10.44
C THR A 4 3.13 -50.60 -11.42
N THR A 5 1.96 -50.01 -11.63
CA THR A 5 1.77 -48.73 -12.29
C THR A 5 2.21 -47.61 -11.35
N GLU A 6 3.40 -47.10 -11.54
CA GLU A 6 3.83 -45.82 -10.96
C GLU A 6 3.04 -44.68 -11.61
N THR A 7 2.07 -44.15 -10.89
CA THR A 7 1.47 -42.87 -11.19
C THR A 7 2.46 -41.77 -10.82
N SER A 8 3.18 -41.26 -11.80
CA SER A 8 4.01 -40.05 -11.65
C SER A 8 3.10 -38.88 -11.24
N SER A 9 3.10 -38.53 -9.95
CA SER A 9 2.57 -37.28 -9.46
C SER A 9 3.50 -36.16 -9.95
N ALA A 10 3.16 -35.55 -11.08
CA ALA A 10 3.79 -34.29 -11.50
C ALA A 10 3.71 -33.31 -10.32
N SER A 11 4.83 -32.90 -9.76
CA SER A 11 4.90 -31.92 -8.68
C SER A 11 4.23 -30.63 -9.16
N LEU A 12 3.03 -30.38 -8.69
CA LEU A 12 2.34 -29.10 -8.91
C LEU A 12 3.24 -28.00 -8.35
N GLY A 13 3.75 -27.13 -9.21
CA GLY A 13 4.56 -25.97 -8.81
C GLY A 13 3.84 -25.20 -7.69
N THR A 14 4.59 -24.62 -6.76
CA THR A 14 4.05 -23.77 -5.70
C THR A 14 4.40 -22.31 -6.00
N ILE A 15 3.50 -21.41 -5.66
CA ILE A 15 3.74 -19.97 -5.68
C ILE A 15 3.80 -19.42 -4.25
N GLU A 16 4.78 -18.54 -3.99
CA GLU A 16 4.83 -17.82 -2.73
C GLU A 16 3.78 -16.70 -2.77
N ARG A 17 2.88 -16.72 -1.79
CA ARG A 17 1.83 -15.71 -1.63
C ARG A 17 2.07 -14.86 -0.41
N HIS A 18 2.15 -13.55 -0.60
CA HIS A 18 2.22 -12.57 0.48
C HIS A 18 0.84 -12.02 0.81
N VAL A 19 0.42 -12.17 2.05
CA VAL A 19 -0.89 -11.68 2.53
C VAL A 19 -0.68 -10.74 3.71
N ALA A 20 -1.27 -9.55 3.63
CA ALA A 20 -1.31 -8.61 4.74
C ALA A 20 -2.63 -8.74 5.52
N PHE A 21 -2.54 -8.96 6.83
CA PHE A 21 -3.67 -8.92 7.76
C PHE A 21 -3.60 -7.67 8.61
N LYS A 22 -4.50 -6.73 8.37
CA LYS A 22 -4.55 -5.44 9.07
C LYS A 22 -5.68 -5.41 10.07
N PHE A 23 -5.37 -5.04 11.31
CA PHE A 23 -6.32 -4.91 12.41
C PHE A 23 -6.25 -3.52 13.01
N CYS A 24 -7.41 -2.95 13.34
CA CYS A 24 -7.49 -1.74 14.16
C CYS A 24 -7.26 -2.15 15.62
N LEU A 25 -6.34 -1.47 16.30
CA LEU A 25 -6.05 -1.67 17.71
C LEU A 25 -7.06 -0.91 18.57
N ASP A 26 -7.34 -1.47 19.75
CA ASP A 26 -8.12 -0.85 20.84
C ASP A 26 -7.18 -0.70 22.06
N PRO A 27 -6.28 0.31 22.05
CA PRO A 27 -5.25 0.46 23.06
C PRO A 27 -5.79 1.12 24.34
N THR A 28 -5.24 0.72 25.50
CA THR A 28 -5.40 1.48 26.74
C THR A 28 -4.65 2.81 26.68
N GLN A 29 -4.86 3.69 27.67
CA GLN A 29 -4.16 4.99 27.72
C GLN A 29 -2.63 4.82 27.80
N GLU A 30 -2.14 3.87 28.58
CA GLU A 30 -0.71 3.55 28.68
C GLU A 30 -0.15 3.03 27.36
N GLN A 31 -0.90 2.16 26.69
CA GLN A 31 -0.54 1.64 25.36
C GLN A 31 -0.53 2.74 24.31
N LEU A 32 -1.42 3.73 24.37
CA LEU A 32 -1.41 4.90 23.49
C LEU A 32 -0.11 5.71 23.65
N VAL A 33 0.34 5.91 24.89
CA VAL A 33 1.60 6.59 25.20
C VAL A 33 2.78 5.81 24.61
N ALA A 34 2.82 4.49 24.82
CA ALA A 34 3.88 3.63 24.29
C ALA A 34 3.91 3.62 22.74
N LEU A 35 2.75 3.52 22.09
CA LEU A 35 2.64 3.59 20.63
C LEU A 35 3.09 4.94 20.07
N ALA A 36 2.70 6.04 20.72
CA ALA A 36 3.10 7.39 20.31
C ALA A 36 4.61 7.63 20.51
N ARG A 37 5.19 7.11 21.60
CA ARG A 37 6.63 7.13 21.87
C ARG A 37 7.39 6.39 20.76
N ASP A 38 7.01 5.16 20.47
CA ASP A 38 7.68 4.31 19.48
C ASP A 38 7.53 4.88 18.04
N GLY A 39 6.35 5.36 17.69
CA GLY A 39 6.12 6.05 16.42
C GLY A 39 6.95 7.34 16.30
N GLY A 40 7.04 8.11 17.38
CA GLY A 40 7.89 9.30 17.48
C GLY A 40 9.38 8.98 17.33
N ALA A 41 9.82 7.91 17.98
CA ALA A 41 11.20 7.45 17.93
C ALA A 41 11.61 6.97 16.52
N SER A 42 10.75 6.19 15.87
CA SER A 42 10.96 5.78 14.47
C SER A 42 11.01 6.98 13.52
N ARG A 43 10.20 8.01 13.76
CA ARG A 43 10.26 9.27 12.99
C ARG A 43 11.56 10.03 13.25
N ALA A 44 12.01 10.11 14.49
CA ALA A 44 13.26 10.78 14.85
C ALA A 44 14.45 10.14 14.14
N THR A 45 14.61 8.82 14.22
CA THR A 45 15.70 8.11 13.55
C THR A 45 15.62 8.17 12.03
N TYR A 46 14.40 8.15 11.45
CA TYR A 46 14.21 8.46 10.03
C TYR A 46 14.81 9.82 9.67
N ASN A 47 14.48 10.85 10.45
CA ASN A 47 14.95 12.21 10.21
C ASN A 47 16.46 12.35 10.42
N MET A 48 17.04 11.62 11.36
CA MET A 48 18.50 11.61 11.58
C MET A 48 19.25 11.13 10.32
N LEU A 49 18.86 10.01 9.73
CA LEU A 49 19.51 9.48 8.53
C LEU A 49 19.24 10.35 7.28
N VAL A 50 18.04 10.87 7.13
CA VAL A 50 17.71 11.80 6.03
C VAL A 50 18.51 13.09 6.19
N GLY A 51 18.64 13.64 7.40
CA GLY A 51 19.43 14.84 7.70
C GLY A 51 20.89 14.64 7.32
N TYR A 52 21.52 13.61 7.86
CA TYR A 52 22.91 13.26 7.56
C TYR A 52 23.17 13.19 6.04
N ASN A 53 22.40 12.37 5.31
CA ASN A 53 22.62 12.22 3.88
C ASN A 53 22.29 13.50 3.09
N THR A 54 21.34 14.32 3.56
CA THR A 54 21.05 15.62 2.95
C THR A 54 22.22 16.58 3.10
N ASP A 55 22.88 16.61 4.25
CA ASP A 55 24.02 17.48 4.49
C ASP A 55 25.25 17.01 3.70
N VAL A 56 25.46 15.70 3.57
CA VAL A 56 26.46 15.14 2.64
C VAL A 56 26.18 15.57 1.21
N MET A 57 24.95 15.48 0.74
CA MET A 57 24.58 15.92 -0.61
C MET A 57 24.81 17.42 -0.81
N LYS A 58 24.49 18.26 0.17
CA LYS A 58 24.78 19.70 0.12
C LYS A 58 26.27 19.98 0.03
N THR A 59 27.10 19.29 0.82
CA THR A 59 28.56 19.40 0.80
C THR A 59 29.12 19.04 -0.57
N ARG A 60 28.67 17.93 -1.14
CA ARG A 60 29.05 17.53 -2.52
C ARG A 60 28.62 18.54 -3.57
N ASN A 61 27.42 19.09 -3.47
CA ASN A 61 26.93 20.10 -4.40
C ASN A 61 27.72 21.41 -4.31
N LYS A 62 28.10 21.84 -3.09
CA LYS A 62 28.97 23.02 -2.88
C LYS A 62 30.36 22.79 -3.48
N TYR A 63 30.94 21.61 -3.24
CA TYR A 63 32.22 21.22 -3.83
C TYR A 63 32.15 21.21 -5.36
N TRP A 64 31.10 20.63 -5.93
CA TRP A 64 30.87 20.59 -7.37
C TRP A 64 30.78 21.99 -7.97
N ALA A 65 29.99 22.89 -7.38
CA ALA A 65 29.84 24.27 -7.85
C ALA A 65 31.20 25.01 -7.82
N LYS A 66 31.94 24.90 -6.70
CA LYS A 66 33.27 25.53 -6.56
C LYS A 66 34.25 25.04 -7.63
N ARG A 67 34.35 23.74 -7.87
CA ARG A 67 35.28 23.16 -8.87
C ARG A 67 34.91 23.57 -10.28
N ARG A 68 33.61 23.70 -10.60
CA ARG A 68 33.17 24.24 -11.90
C ARG A 68 33.56 25.72 -12.08
N GLU A 69 33.45 26.54 -11.06
CA GLU A 69 33.91 27.93 -11.08
C GLU A 69 35.44 28.01 -11.29
N GLU A 70 36.19 27.04 -10.80
CA GLU A 70 37.64 26.90 -10.99
C GLU A 70 38.01 26.29 -12.37
N GLY A 71 37.03 25.97 -13.23
CA GLY A 71 37.23 25.46 -14.59
C GLY A 71 37.39 23.96 -14.73
N ALA A 72 37.18 23.18 -13.66
CA ALA A 72 37.27 21.72 -13.72
C ALA A 72 36.11 21.09 -14.52
N THR A 73 36.44 20.04 -15.26
CA THR A 73 35.46 19.28 -16.03
C THR A 73 34.61 18.37 -15.12
N ASP A 74 33.41 17.99 -15.59
CA ASP A 74 32.51 17.12 -14.83
C ASP A 74 33.16 15.76 -14.48
N ASP A 75 34.07 15.27 -15.32
CA ASP A 75 34.72 13.96 -15.10
C ASP A 75 35.86 14.05 -14.10
N GLU A 76 36.62 15.13 -14.09
CA GLU A 76 37.61 15.44 -13.03
C GLU A 76 36.90 15.56 -11.66
N ILE A 77 35.82 16.34 -11.59
CA ILE A 77 35.06 16.50 -10.34
C ILE A 77 34.48 15.16 -9.85
N LYS A 78 34.01 14.31 -10.75
CA LYS A 78 33.55 12.94 -10.40
C LYS A 78 34.66 12.09 -9.80
N ALA A 79 35.88 12.14 -10.41
CA ALA A 79 37.04 11.40 -9.94
C ALA A 79 37.46 11.88 -8.54
N GLU A 80 37.55 13.19 -8.33
CA GLU A 80 37.86 13.81 -7.04
C GLU A 80 36.83 13.43 -5.97
N LEU A 81 35.53 13.53 -6.28
CA LEU A 81 34.46 13.13 -5.36
C LEU A 81 34.49 11.63 -5.02
N LYS A 82 34.95 10.78 -5.95
CA LYS A 82 35.14 9.35 -5.68
C LYS A 82 36.24 9.10 -4.64
N THR A 83 37.32 9.86 -4.70
CA THR A 83 38.42 9.83 -3.73
C THR A 83 37.97 10.39 -2.38
N LEU A 84 37.41 11.60 -2.36
CA LEU A 84 36.88 12.24 -1.16
C LEU A 84 35.83 11.40 -0.43
N THR A 85 35.00 10.66 -1.17
CA THR A 85 34.00 9.74 -0.56
C THR A 85 34.68 8.60 0.24
N LYS A 86 35.93 8.24 -0.05
CA LYS A 86 36.67 7.21 0.69
C LYS A 86 37.42 7.81 1.90
N GLU A 87 37.93 9.02 1.76
CA GLU A 87 38.84 9.65 2.69
C GLU A 87 38.15 10.53 3.74
N ASP A 88 37.11 11.27 3.32
CA ASP A 88 36.38 12.20 4.19
C ASP A 88 34.91 11.76 4.41
N PRO A 89 34.52 11.44 5.66
CA PRO A 89 33.14 11.10 6.01
C PRO A 89 32.10 12.16 5.60
N LYS A 90 32.51 13.44 5.49
CA LYS A 90 31.62 14.54 5.06
C LYS A 90 31.11 14.39 3.63
N PHE A 91 31.80 13.59 2.81
CA PHE A 91 31.42 13.29 1.43
C PHE A 91 30.78 11.90 1.28
N LYS A 92 30.65 11.11 2.34
CA LYS A 92 30.16 9.74 2.30
C LYS A 92 28.70 9.61 2.73
N THR A 93 27.81 9.26 1.81
CA THR A 93 26.43 8.87 2.17
C THR A 93 26.43 7.53 2.90
N LEU A 94 25.58 7.39 3.91
CA LEU A 94 25.46 6.17 4.69
C LEU A 94 24.11 5.49 4.46
N GLY A 95 24.16 4.16 4.32
CA GLY A 95 22.98 3.32 4.46
C GLY A 95 22.63 3.08 5.93
N TYR A 96 21.46 2.50 6.18
CA TYR A 96 20.92 2.35 7.53
C TYR A 96 21.84 1.53 8.48
N MET A 97 22.51 0.47 7.98
CA MET A 97 23.39 -0.36 8.81
C MET A 97 24.64 0.39 9.28
N ALA A 98 25.31 1.08 8.36
CA ALA A 98 26.49 1.86 8.68
C ALA A 98 26.13 3.03 9.62
N PHE A 99 25.02 3.72 9.34
CA PHE A 99 24.53 4.78 10.21
C PHE A 99 24.14 4.27 11.60
N ALA A 100 23.49 3.11 11.69
CA ALA A 100 23.13 2.50 12.97
C ALA A 100 24.37 2.15 13.81
N LYS A 101 25.44 1.65 13.16
CA LYS A 101 26.71 1.34 13.84
C LYS A 101 27.43 2.61 14.29
N ASN A 102 27.60 3.57 13.40
CA ASN A 102 28.50 4.70 13.60
C ASN A 102 27.87 5.89 14.36
N HIS A 103 26.54 6.03 14.31
CA HIS A 103 25.82 7.17 14.89
C HIS A 103 24.75 6.75 15.90
N LEU A 104 23.84 5.84 15.55
CA LEU A 104 22.73 5.48 16.44
C LEU A 104 23.19 4.72 17.69
N THR A 105 24.12 3.77 17.56
CA THR A 105 24.58 2.97 18.70
C THR A 105 25.34 3.81 19.73
N PRO A 106 26.29 4.66 19.33
CA PRO A 106 26.94 5.60 20.26
C PRO A 106 25.95 6.55 20.91
N GLU A 107 24.97 7.05 20.16
CA GLU A 107 23.95 7.98 20.68
C GLU A 107 23.04 7.31 21.71
N ILE A 108 22.65 6.05 21.52
CA ILE A 108 21.91 5.28 22.53
C ILE A 108 22.77 5.09 23.81
N ALA A 109 24.06 4.85 23.66
CA ALA A 109 24.97 4.70 24.78
C ALA A 109 25.11 6.02 25.56
N ARG A 110 25.25 7.16 24.86
CA ARG A 110 25.26 8.51 25.45
C ARG A 110 23.99 8.77 26.26
N HIS A 111 22.79 8.54 25.65
CA HIS A 111 21.52 8.72 26.34
C HIS A 111 21.39 7.85 27.59
N ARG A 112 21.92 6.63 27.55
CA ARG A 112 21.89 5.73 28.71
C ARG A 112 22.81 6.20 29.82
N ALA A 113 24.03 6.65 29.47
CA ALA A 113 24.98 7.18 30.43
C ALA A 113 24.44 8.45 31.10
N CYS A 114 23.89 9.39 30.32
CA CYS A 114 23.29 10.60 30.88
C CYS A 114 22.08 10.28 31.78
N ALA A 115 21.20 9.33 31.38
CA ALA A 115 20.07 8.93 32.22
C ALA A 115 20.55 8.35 33.57
N LYS A 116 21.58 7.52 33.54
CA LYS A 116 22.18 6.94 34.77
C LYS A 116 22.76 8.02 35.69
N ALA A 117 23.50 8.99 35.14
CA ALA A 117 24.05 10.09 35.92
C ALA A 117 22.95 10.95 36.57
N ILE A 118 21.82 11.17 35.85
CA ILE A 118 20.67 11.88 36.40
C ILE A 118 19.99 11.07 37.53
N GLU A 119 19.86 9.76 37.37
CA GLU A 119 19.34 8.87 38.43
C GLU A 119 20.28 8.84 39.68
N GLU A 120 21.59 9.02 39.48
CA GLU A 120 22.59 9.12 40.53
C GLU A 120 22.67 10.52 41.17
N GLY A 121 21.81 11.46 40.76
CA GLY A 121 21.65 12.78 41.37
C GLY A 121 22.38 13.93 40.67
N THR A 122 23.02 13.70 39.52
CA THR A 122 23.61 14.80 38.74
C THR A 122 22.54 15.65 38.07
N PRO A 123 22.58 16.98 38.17
CA PRO A 123 21.61 17.86 37.51
C PRO A 123 21.50 17.60 36.01
N VAL A 124 20.25 17.64 35.47
CA VAL A 124 19.98 17.37 34.05
C VAL A 124 20.75 18.32 33.13
N GLU A 125 20.85 19.58 33.52
CA GLU A 125 21.54 20.64 32.77
C GLU A 125 23.03 20.39 32.59
N GLU A 126 23.68 19.75 33.57
CA GLU A 126 25.10 19.42 33.55
C GLU A 126 25.42 18.25 32.62
N VAL A 127 24.55 17.26 32.56
CA VAL A 127 24.77 15.98 31.83
C VAL A 127 24.18 15.99 30.45
N TRP A 128 23.03 16.65 30.27
CA TRP A 128 22.26 16.57 29.04
C TRP A 128 22.46 17.77 28.12
N GLY A 129 22.72 18.97 28.68
CA GLY A 129 23.01 20.20 27.95
C GLY A 129 21.77 21.01 27.55
N GLU A 130 21.90 22.32 27.51
CA GLU A 130 20.80 23.27 27.21
C GLU A 130 20.29 23.23 25.74
N GLY A 131 21.13 22.77 24.81
CA GLY A 131 20.82 22.73 23.37
C GLY A 131 20.03 21.51 22.89
N GLU A 132 19.72 20.57 23.77
CA GLU A 132 19.06 19.34 23.38
C GLU A 132 17.54 19.53 23.13
N ARG A 133 17.04 18.87 22.07
CA ARG A 133 15.62 18.98 21.65
C ARG A 133 14.63 18.34 22.63
N SER A 134 15.10 17.48 23.51
CA SER A 134 14.31 16.81 24.55
C SER A 134 14.74 17.26 25.92
N LYS A 135 13.81 17.33 26.86
CA LYS A 135 14.08 17.71 28.26
C LYS A 135 14.95 16.70 29.01
N GLU A 136 14.92 15.43 28.56
CA GLU A 136 15.63 14.31 29.17
C GLU A 136 16.10 13.31 28.12
N PRO A 137 17.16 12.52 28.40
CA PRO A 137 17.61 11.45 27.52
C PRO A 137 16.54 10.35 27.40
N TRP A 138 16.19 9.95 26.17
CA TRP A 138 15.07 9.04 25.92
C TRP A 138 15.35 7.87 24.97
N LEU A 139 16.36 7.96 24.11
CA LEU A 139 16.66 6.92 23.09
C LEU A 139 16.83 5.53 23.68
N HIS A 140 17.45 5.43 24.87
CA HIS A 140 17.69 4.17 25.57
C HIS A 140 16.42 3.48 26.05
N THR A 141 15.29 4.21 26.20
CA THR A 141 13.99 3.66 26.65
C THR A 141 13.19 2.99 25.55
N VAL A 142 13.61 3.14 24.28
CA VAL A 142 12.91 2.62 23.12
C VAL A 142 13.59 1.37 22.58
N SER A 143 12.81 0.40 22.15
CA SER A 143 13.33 -0.82 21.52
C SER A 143 14.23 -0.48 20.32
N ARG A 144 15.46 -1.02 20.29
CA ARG A 144 16.38 -0.84 19.17
C ARG A 144 15.76 -1.20 17.82
N ARG A 145 14.85 -2.19 17.78
CA ARG A 145 14.14 -2.59 16.54
C ARG A 145 13.27 -1.47 16.00
N VAL A 146 12.63 -0.70 16.87
CA VAL A 146 11.83 0.48 16.49
C VAL A 146 12.71 1.57 15.92
N LEU A 147 13.84 1.87 16.58
CA LEU A 147 14.81 2.87 16.13
C LEU A 147 15.39 2.52 14.76
N VAL A 148 15.83 1.27 14.57
CA VAL A 148 16.35 0.77 13.28
C VAL A 148 15.26 0.79 12.19
N SER A 149 14.01 0.54 12.53
CA SER A 149 12.88 0.64 11.59
C SER A 149 12.76 2.03 10.93
N GLY A 150 13.00 3.08 11.69
CA GLY A 150 13.06 4.45 11.17
C GLY A 150 14.18 4.62 10.14
N LEU A 151 15.39 4.14 10.49
CA LEU A 151 16.54 4.16 9.58
C LEU A 151 16.29 3.37 8.29
N MET A 152 15.73 2.15 8.37
CA MET A 152 15.38 1.34 7.22
C MET A 152 14.36 2.05 6.29
N SER A 153 13.41 2.77 6.88
CA SER A 153 12.43 3.55 6.12
C SER A 153 13.08 4.73 5.40
N ALA A 154 14.06 5.39 6.02
CA ALA A 154 14.85 6.46 5.43
C ALA A 154 15.74 5.95 4.29
N ASP A 155 16.45 4.85 4.52
CA ASP A 155 17.31 4.20 3.54
C ASP A 155 16.53 3.81 2.28
N LYS A 156 15.35 3.21 2.44
CA LYS A 156 14.45 2.89 1.31
C LYS A 156 14.02 4.15 0.55
N ALA A 157 13.73 5.25 1.24
CA ALA A 157 13.36 6.51 0.61
C ALA A 157 14.53 7.13 -0.17
N LEU A 158 15.74 7.11 0.40
CA LEU A 158 16.96 7.55 -0.25
C LEU A 158 17.31 6.68 -1.47
N LYS A 159 17.22 5.36 -1.33
CA LYS A 159 17.42 4.43 -2.46
C LYS A 159 16.44 4.73 -3.60
N ASN A 160 15.15 4.88 -3.31
CA ASN A 160 14.16 5.24 -4.33
C ASN A 160 14.48 6.58 -5.02
N PHE A 161 15.01 7.56 -4.29
CA PHE A 161 15.46 8.83 -4.84
C PHE A 161 16.64 8.62 -5.80
N PHE A 162 17.69 7.91 -5.39
CA PHE A 162 18.87 7.65 -6.24
C PHE A 162 18.51 6.79 -7.45
N ASP A 163 17.74 5.71 -7.29
CA ASP A 163 17.28 4.85 -8.38
C ASP A 163 16.43 5.61 -9.41
N SER A 164 15.64 6.58 -8.94
CA SER A 164 14.86 7.48 -9.82
C SER A 164 15.74 8.44 -10.64
N ARG A 165 16.88 8.87 -10.07
CA ARG A 165 17.84 9.75 -10.76
C ARG A 165 18.67 9.01 -11.78
N THR A 166 18.99 7.74 -11.52
CA THR A 166 19.81 6.88 -12.39
C THR A 166 19.00 6.08 -13.40
N GLY A 167 17.69 6.27 -13.47
CA GLY A 167 16.81 5.53 -14.39
C GLY A 167 16.54 4.07 -14.01
N LYS A 168 17.08 3.59 -12.88
CA LYS A 168 16.85 2.21 -12.40
C LYS A 168 15.43 1.96 -11.91
N ARG A 169 14.66 3.00 -11.67
CA ARG A 169 13.28 2.94 -11.22
C ARG A 169 12.34 3.46 -12.30
N ALA A 170 11.32 2.67 -12.66
CA ALA A 170 10.23 3.12 -13.52
C ALA A 170 9.40 4.24 -12.87
N GLY A 171 8.90 5.16 -13.69
CA GLY A 171 8.06 6.27 -13.27
C GLY A 171 8.80 7.62 -13.21
N GLY A 172 8.09 8.67 -12.78
CA GLY A 172 8.62 10.03 -12.74
C GLY A 172 9.78 10.22 -11.75
N LYS A 173 10.59 11.26 -11.98
CA LYS A 173 11.72 11.63 -11.10
C LYS A 173 11.20 11.95 -9.68
N MET A 174 11.77 11.31 -8.69
CA MET A 174 11.47 11.58 -7.27
C MET A 174 12.35 12.71 -6.73
N GLY A 175 11.75 13.57 -5.91
CA GLY A 175 12.49 14.56 -5.13
C GLY A 175 13.24 13.93 -3.94
N THR A 176 14.11 14.70 -3.31
CA THR A 176 14.81 14.30 -2.08
C THR A 176 13.81 13.95 -0.97
N PRO A 177 14.09 12.92 -0.15
CA PRO A 177 13.25 12.59 0.99
C PRO A 177 13.07 13.78 1.94
N LYS A 178 11.82 14.06 2.30
CA LYS A 178 11.48 15.14 3.23
C LYS A 178 11.50 14.65 4.68
N PHE A 179 11.81 15.53 5.62
CA PHE A 179 11.63 15.26 7.05
C PHE A 179 10.17 14.95 7.39
N LYS A 180 9.97 13.95 8.22
CA LYS A 180 8.66 13.64 8.78
C LYS A 180 8.36 14.54 9.96
N SER A 181 7.15 15.08 10.03
CA SER A 181 6.70 15.93 11.14
C SER A 181 5.65 15.21 12.00
N ARG A 182 5.57 15.60 13.28
CA ARG A 182 4.52 15.14 14.20
C ARG A 182 3.12 15.57 13.75
N ALA A 183 3.03 16.68 13.04
CA ALA A 183 1.76 17.23 12.57
C ALA A 183 1.07 16.36 11.52
N SER A 184 1.78 15.44 10.87
CA SER A 184 1.22 14.56 9.85
C SER A 184 0.29 13.47 10.43
N ASN A 185 0.32 13.19 11.74
CA ASN A 185 -0.40 12.10 12.41
C ASN A 185 -0.29 10.74 11.68
N SER A 186 0.88 10.47 11.11
CA SER A 186 1.15 9.29 10.30
C SER A 186 2.37 8.52 10.81
N ASP A 187 2.52 8.45 12.13
CA ASP A 187 3.61 7.70 12.75
C ASP A 187 3.48 6.21 12.43
N SER A 188 4.58 5.61 12.05
CA SER A 188 4.61 4.17 11.77
C SER A 188 6.01 3.60 12.00
N PHE A 189 6.04 2.34 12.40
CA PHE A 189 7.25 1.56 12.50
C PHE A 189 6.98 0.12 12.07
N THR A 190 7.98 -0.52 11.45
CA THR A 190 7.90 -1.90 10.98
C THR A 190 8.95 -2.74 11.67
N ILE A 191 8.55 -3.81 12.31
CA ILE A 191 9.45 -4.74 12.97
C ILE A 191 9.48 -6.03 12.14
N PRO A 192 10.63 -6.37 11.53
CA PRO A 192 10.79 -7.64 10.86
C PRO A 192 10.78 -8.80 11.88
N ALA A 193 10.20 -9.92 11.48
CA ALA A 193 10.23 -11.16 12.23
C ALA A 193 11.32 -12.07 11.64
N PRO A 194 12.40 -12.37 12.37
CA PRO A 194 13.48 -13.21 11.87
C PRO A 194 12.99 -14.65 11.63
N GLU A 195 13.29 -15.21 10.47
CA GLU A 195 12.93 -16.59 10.14
C GLU A 195 13.54 -17.62 11.10
N ALA A 196 14.77 -17.37 11.58
CA ALA A 196 15.47 -18.22 12.54
C ALA A 196 14.74 -18.42 13.88
N MET A 197 13.74 -17.57 14.19
CA MET A 197 12.88 -17.70 15.38
C MET A 197 11.49 -18.23 15.06
N GLY A 198 11.30 -18.90 13.91
CA GLY A 198 9.97 -19.36 13.46
C GLY A 198 8.99 -18.24 13.19
N GLY A 199 9.47 -16.99 12.99
CA GLY A 199 8.63 -15.80 12.83
C GLY A 199 7.97 -15.31 14.12
N TYR A 200 8.10 -16.01 15.23
CA TYR A 200 7.36 -15.77 16.47
C TYR A 200 8.09 -14.88 17.50
N GLY A 201 9.39 -14.68 17.36
CA GLY A 201 10.19 -13.94 18.36
C GLY A 201 9.78 -12.48 18.62
N THR A 202 8.90 -11.90 17.79
CA THR A 202 8.45 -10.51 17.91
C THR A 202 6.93 -10.35 17.94
N VAL A 203 6.18 -11.40 17.64
CA VAL A 203 4.70 -11.39 17.62
C VAL A 203 4.19 -12.64 18.31
N TYR A 204 3.41 -12.43 19.35
CA TYR A 204 2.67 -13.48 20.02
C TYR A 204 1.18 -13.22 19.82
N LEU A 205 0.45 -14.23 19.45
CA LEU A 205 -1.01 -14.18 19.46
C LEU A 205 -1.47 -14.64 20.83
N ARG A 206 -2.38 -13.88 21.45
CA ARG A 206 -2.93 -14.29 22.74
C ARG A 206 -3.62 -15.65 22.57
N GLY A 207 -3.24 -16.60 23.35
CA GLY A 207 -3.62 -18.02 23.18
C GLY A 207 -2.44 -18.90 22.82
N GLU A 208 -1.39 -18.39 22.16
CA GLU A 208 -0.17 -19.20 21.94
C GLU A 208 0.69 -19.39 23.18
N PRO A 209 1.04 -18.37 23.99
CA PRO A 209 1.69 -18.60 25.28
C PRO A 209 0.82 -19.44 26.22
N ALA A 210 -0.49 -19.14 26.29
CA ALA A 210 -1.43 -19.97 27.03
C ALA A 210 -1.54 -21.38 26.47
N TYR A 211 -1.44 -21.57 25.16
CA TYR A 211 -1.37 -22.88 24.51
C TYR A 211 -0.09 -23.62 24.88
N HIS A 212 1.08 -22.97 24.78
CA HIS A 212 2.37 -23.55 25.16
C HIS A 212 2.43 -23.88 26.65
N ASP A 213 1.94 -22.98 27.52
CA ASP A 213 1.88 -23.21 28.95
C ASP A 213 0.84 -24.28 29.33
N ALA A 214 -0.29 -24.32 28.65
CA ALA A 214 -1.29 -25.35 28.84
C ALA A 214 -0.78 -26.69 28.32
N LYS A 215 -0.15 -26.73 27.12
CA LYS A 215 0.47 -27.94 26.57
C LYS A 215 1.61 -28.48 27.45
N ALA A 216 2.43 -27.59 28.02
CA ALA A 216 3.46 -27.97 28.97
C ALA A 216 2.87 -28.54 30.27
N ARG A 217 1.80 -27.93 30.80
CA ARG A 217 1.03 -28.45 31.97
C ARG A 217 0.38 -29.79 31.69
N MET A 218 -0.23 -29.96 30.51
CA MET A 218 -0.86 -31.19 30.07
C MET A 218 0.17 -32.32 29.88
N LYS A 219 1.31 -31.99 29.26
CA LYS A 219 2.43 -32.96 29.13
C LYS A 219 2.93 -33.46 30.50
N ARG A 220 3.04 -32.54 31.50
CA ARG A 220 3.40 -32.92 32.87
C ARG A 220 2.35 -33.79 33.55
N ARG A 221 1.06 -33.68 33.16
CA ARG A 221 -0.06 -34.52 33.68
C ARG A 221 -0.36 -35.76 32.85
N GLY A 222 0.42 -36.00 31.78
CA GLY A 222 0.15 -37.15 30.89
C GLY A 222 -1.06 -37.00 29.96
N ASP A 223 -1.67 -35.82 29.92
CA ASP A 223 -2.83 -35.54 29.05
C ASP A 223 -2.41 -35.29 27.60
N LYS A 224 -3.01 -36.03 26.65
CA LYS A 224 -2.70 -35.97 25.23
C LYS A 224 -3.57 -34.99 24.43
N SER A 225 -4.63 -34.44 25.04
CA SER A 225 -5.49 -33.46 24.35
C SER A 225 -4.80 -32.09 24.23
N ALA A 226 -4.91 -31.42 23.09
CA ALA A 226 -4.36 -30.10 22.90
C ALA A 226 -5.44 -29.03 23.20
N PRO A 227 -5.14 -28.01 24.02
CA PRO A 227 -6.12 -26.96 24.30
C PRO A 227 -6.50 -26.21 23.02
N THR A 228 -7.77 -25.88 22.89
CA THR A 228 -8.29 -25.09 21.76
C THR A 228 -7.95 -23.62 21.98
N ILE A 229 -7.35 -22.97 21.00
CA ILE A 229 -7.15 -21.53 21.02
C ILE A 229 -8.51 -20.85 20.84
N SER A 230 -9.02 -20.20 21.88
CA SER A 230 -10.34 -19.57 21.88
C SER A 230 -10.31 -18.05 21.65
N ASP A 231 -9.18 -17.40 21.91
CA ASP A 231 -9.07 -15.95 21.84
C ASP A 231 -8.53 -15.47 20.47
N TYR A 232 -9.45 -15.01 19.64
CA TYR A 232 -9.14 -14.40 18.32
C TYR A 232 -9.28 -12.88 18.33
N ARG A 233 -9.39 -12.22 19.49
CA ARG A 233 -9.59 -10.77 19.58
C ARG A 233 -8.37 -10.02 20.11
N HIS A 234 -7.27 -10.69 20.39
CA HIS A 234 -6.06 -10.08 20.92
C HIS A 234 -4.83 -10.45 20.09
N VAL A 235 -3.89 -9.53 20.05
CA VAL A 235 -2.54 -9.74 19.52
C VAL A 235 -1.54 -9.23 20.55
N ARG A 236 -0.45 -9.96 20.75
CA ARG A 236 0.67 -9.51 21.58
C ARG A 236 1.80 -9.04 20.68
N LEU A 237 2.19 -7.79 20.85
CA LEU A 237 3.33 -7.19 20.16
C LEU A 237 4.51 -7.18 21.14
N ALA A 238 5.70 -7.56 20.67
CA ALA A 238 6.91 -7.54 21.49
C ALA A 238 7.12 -6.15 22.11
N HIS A 239 7.54 -6.07 23.35
CA HIS A 239 7.77 -4.88 24.19
C HIS A 239 6.54 -3.94 24.40
N LEU A 240 5.50 -4.04 23.59
CA LEU A 240 4.30 -3.18 23.70
C LEU A 240 3.15 -3.86 24.47
N GLY A 241 3.22 -5.18 24.66
CA GLY A 241 2.19 -5.93 25.38
C GLY A 241 1.06 -6.47 24.50
N THR A 242 -0.07 -6.77 25.11
CA THR A 242 -1.24 -7.39 24.46
C THR A 242 -2.31 -6.34 24.16
N PHE A 243 -2.70 -6.25 22.90
CA PHE A 243 -3.71 -5.34 22.39
C PHE A 243 -4.99 -6.09 22.03
N ARG A 244 -6.13 -5.54 22.40
CA ARG A 244 -7.39 -5.92 21.80
C ARG A 244 -7.47 -5.38 20.37
N VAL A 245 -8.08 -6.14 19.45
CA VAL A 245 -8.28 -5.73 18.05
C VAL A 245 -9.75 -5.69 17.69
N HIS A 246 -10.13 -4.74 16.86
CA HIS A 246 -11.44 -4.74 16.23
C HIS A 246 -11.49 -5.84 15.15
N GLY A 247 -12.51 -6.66 15.18
CA GLY A 247 -12.63 -7.85 14.35
C GLY A 247 -12.03 -9.08 15.01
N ASN A 248 -11.60 -10.06 14.22
CA ASN A 248 -10.99 -11.28 14.72
C ASN A 248 -9.78 -11.72 13.88
N THR A 249 -8.85 -12.41 14.52
CA THR A 249 -7.60 -12.91 13.92
C THR A 249 -7.75 -14.34 13.35
N ARG A 250 -8.94 -14.93 13.39
CA ARG A 250 -9.18 -16.35 13.01
C ARG A 250 -8.64 -16.70 11.63
N ARG A 251 -8.85 -15.82 10.64
CA ARG A 251 -8.35 -16.03 9.27
C ARG A 251 -6.81 -15.98 9.21
N MET A 252 -6.19 -15.06 9.90
CA MET A 252 -4.73 -14.96 10.02
C MET A 252 -4.16 -16.21 10.67
N MET A 253 -4.75 -16.65 11.79
CA MET A 253 -4.35 -17.87 12.51
C MET A 253 -4.45 -19.12 11.64
N ARG A 254 -5.51 -19.22 10.84
CA ARG A 254 -5.65 -20.33 9.88
C ARG A 254 -4.51 -20.33 8.86
N THR A 255 -4.15 -19.14 8.33
CA THR A 255 -3.03 -19.02 7.38
C THR A 255 -1.71 -19.46 8.01
N ILE A 256 -1.45 -19.07 9.26
CA ILE A 256 -0.23 -19.47 9.99
C ILE A 256 -0.22 -20.98 10.24
N ARG A 257 -1.34 -21.56 10.69
CA ARG A 257 -1.44 -23.04 10.90
C ARG A 257 -1.21 -23.84 9.62
N ASN A 258 -1.56 -23.27 8.47
CA ASN A 258 -1.35 -23.87 7.16
C ASN A 258 0.07 -23.57 6.60
N GLY A 259 1.05 -23.31 7.45
CA GLY A 259 2.45 -23.07 7.05
C GLY A 259 2.80 -21.62 6.69
N GLY A 260 1.91 -20.68 6.99
CA GLY A 260 2.23 -19.26 6.78
C GLY A 260 3.26 -18.73 7.78
N ILE A 261 4.26 -18.00 7.29
CA ILE A 261 5.36 -17.43 8.07
C ILE A 261 5.18 -15.91 8.17
N ILE A 262 5.20 -15.37 9.39
CA ILE A 262 5.15 -13.93 9.62
C ILE A 262 6.51 -13.34 9.24
N LYS A 263 6.56 -12.51 8.22
CA LYS A 263 7.79 -11.81 7.77
C LYS A 263 8.02 -10.52 8.55
N SER A 264 6.95 -9.79 8.87
CA SER A 264 7.02 -8.53 9.64
C SER A 264 5.66 -8.14 10.17
N PHE A 265 5.67 -7.22 11.13
CA PHE A 265 4.47 -6.46 11.44
C PHE A 265 4.76 -4.95 11.39
N THR A 266 3.78 -4.20 10.91
CA THR A 266 3.82 -2.74 10.84
C THR A 266 2.75 -2.17 11.74
N VAL A 267 3.15 -1.34 12.69
CA VAL A 267 2.23 -0.52 13.47
C VAL A 267 2.15 0.86 12.83
N SER A 268 0.95 1.38 12.63
CA SER A 268 0.76 2.68 11.97
C SER A 268 -0.41 3.44 12.57
N GLN A 269 -0.25 4.76 12.68
CA GLN A 269 -1.34 5.65 13.01
C GLN A 269 -1.98 6.19 11.72
N VAL A 270 -3.29 6.09 11.64
CA VAL A 270 -4.08 6.69 10.55
C VAL A 270 -5.24 7.47 11.18
N ALA A 271 -5.26 8.76 10.95
CA ALA A 271 -6.18 9.68 11.62
C ALA A 271 -6.03 9.63 13.15
N ASP A 272 -7.06 9.14 13.85
CA ASP A 272 -7.12 9.00 15.32
C ASP A 272 -6.94 7.55 15.80
N ARG A 273 -6.64 6.61 14.90
CA ARG A 273 -6.60 5.17 15.20
C ARG A 273 -5.24 4.56 14.91
N TRP A 274 -4.90 3.57 15.71
CA TRP A 274 -3.73 2.73 15.50
C TRP A 274 -4.11 1.40 14.86
N TYR A 275 -3.28 0.96 13.95
CA TYR A 275 -3.43 -0.29 13.22
C TYR A 275 -2.16 -1.12 13.33
N VAL A 276 -2.32 -2.42 13.38
CA VAL A 276 -1.22 -3.37 13.14
C VAL A 276 -1.50 -4.16 11.88
N SER A 277 -0.51 -4.29 11.02
CA SER A 277 -0.56 -5.09 9.79
C SER A 277 0.52 -6.16 9.85
N PHE A 278 0.13 -7.42 9.78
CA PHE A 278 1.03 -8.57 9.72
C PHE A 278 1.21 -8.98 8.27
N LEU A 279 2.46 -9.01 7.79
CA LEU A 279 2.81 -9.57 6.49
C LEU A 279 3.16 -11.04 6.67
N ILE A 280 2.39 -11.91 6.02
CA ILE A 280 2.56 -13.35 6.08
C ILE A 280 2.87 -13.88 4.69
N ALA A 281 3.98 -14.61 4.56
CA ALA A 281 4.30 -15.39 3.39
C ALA A 281 3.78 -16.83 3.56
N THR A 282 3.18 -17.37 2.53
CA THR A 282 2.70 -18.77 2.51
C THR A 282 2.87 -19.34 1.11
N ASN A 283 3.32 -20.57 1.03
CA ASN A 283 3.37 -21.28 -0.23
C ASN A 283 2.01 -21.95 -0.48
N ILE A 284 1.45 -21.71 -1.63
CA ILE A 284 0.22 -22.35 -2.08
C ILE A 284 0.48 -23.11 -3.39
N PRO A 285 -0.18 -24.24 -3.63
CA PRO A 285 -0.14 -24.87 -4.95
C PRO A 285 -0.55 -23.85 -6.02
N THR A 286 0.10 -23.89 -7.18
CA THR A 286 -0.28 -23.02 -8.32
C THR A 286 -1.75 -23.24 -8.65
N PRO A 287 -2.63 -22.23 -8.48
CA PRO A 287 -4.05 -22.44 -8.67
C PRO A 287 -4.35 -22.66 -10.16
N LYS A 288 -5.18 -23.65 -10.44
CA LYS A 288 -5.77 -23.85 -11.77
C LYS A 288 -7.19 -23.28 -11.79
N SER A 289 -7.67 -22.91 -12.97
CA SER A 289 -9.05 -22.47 -13.15
C SER A 289 -10.02 -23.55 -12.69
N THR A 290 -10.94 -23.19 -11.81
CA THR A 290 -11.99 -24.07 -11.30
C THR A 290 -13.01 -24.40 -12.40
N ARG A 291 -13.79 -25.49 -12.24
CA ARG A 291 -14.91 -25.81 -13.14
C ARG A 291 -15.89 -24.65 -13.30
N LYS A 292 -16.16 -23.91 -12.20
CA LYS A 292 -17.03 -22.72 -12.24
C LYS A 292 -16.47 -21.62 -13.14
N GLN A 293 -15.16 -21.33 -13.04
CA GLN A 293 -14.49 -20.34 -13.88
C GLN A 293 -14.48 -20.76 -15.35
N LYS A 294 -14.14 -22.02 -15.63
CA LYS A 294 -14.15 -22.57 -16.99
C LYS A 294 -15.55 -22.49 -17.63
N ASN A 295 -16.61 -22.82 -16.87
CA ASN A 295 -17.99 -22.74 -17.36
C ASN A 295 -18.45 -21.27 -17.61
N ALA A 296 -17.92 -20.31 -16.86
CA ALA A 296 -18.21 -18.89 -17.07
C ALA A 296 -17.36 -18.29 -18.21
N GLY A 297 -16.23 -18.92 -18.55
CA GLY A 297 -15.36 -18.51 -19.66
C GLY A 297 -14.65 -17.20 -19.40
N ALA A 298 -14.58 -16.36 -20.42
CA ALA A 298 -13.97 -15.05 -20.42
C ALA A 298 -15.00 -13.94 -20.12
N VAL A 299 -14.49 -12.78 -19.65
CA VAL A 299 -15.25 -11.53 -19.51
C VAL A 299 -14.38 -10.34 -19.90
N GLY A 300 -14.92 -9.43 -20.71
CA GLY A 300 -14.37 -8.10 -20.94
C GLY A 300 -14.91 -7.11 -19.92
N VAL A 301 -14.04 -6.22 -19.45
CA VAL A 301 -14.37 -5.19 -18.46
C VAL A 301 -13.97 -3.83 -19.00
N ASP A 302 -14.96 -3.03 -19.37
CA ASP A 302 -14.77 -1.62 -19.70
C ASP A 302 -14.92 -0.77 -18.44
N LEU A 303 -13.87 0.00 -18.07
CA LEU A 303 -13.82 0.83 -16.87
C LEU A 303 -14.24 2.26 -17.18
N GLY A 304 -15.24 2.75 -16.46
CA GLY A 304 -15.80 4.09 -16.67
C GLY A 304 -15.95 4.92 -15.40
N VAL A 305 -16.29 6.19 -15.59
CA VAL A 305 -16.58 7.13 -14.50
C VAL A 305 -18.09 7.20 -14.21
N LYS A 306 -18.93 7.07 -15.21
CA LYS A 306 -20.40 7.03 -15.06
C LYS A 306 -20.82 5.75 -14.35
N TYR A 307 -20.51 4.64 -14.95
CA TYR A 307 -20.50 3.32 -14.33
C TYR A 307 -19.06 2.97 -13.98
N MET A 308 -18.84 2.26 -12.88
CA MET A 308 -17.51 1.84 -12.47
C MET A 308 -16.91 0.83 -13.46
N ALA A 309 -17.76 -0.04 -13.99
CA ALA A 309 -17.40 -0.98 -15.04
C ALA A 309 -18.65 -1.43 -15.80
N ALA A 310 -18.50 -1.73 -17.10
CA ALA A 310 -19.44 -2.54 -17.88
C ALA A 310 -18.79 -3.92 -18.12
N LEU A 311 -19.60 -4.98 -18.03
CA LEU A 311 -19.17 -6.35 -18.26
C LEU A 311 -19.78 -6.89 -19.55
N SER A 312 -19.03 -7.71 -20.28
CA SER A 312 -19.55 -8.42 -21.46
C SER A 312 -20.54 -9.54 -21.10
N ASP A 313 -20.49 -10.08 -19.85
CA ASP A 313 -21.40 -11.12 -19.38
C ASP A 313 -22.74 -10.54 -18.96
N THR A 314 -23.75 -10.64 -19.85
CA THR A 314 -25.13 -10.21 -19.59
C THR A 314 -25.84 -11.05 -18.52
N LYS A 315 -25.31 -12.22 -18.17
CA LYS A 315 -25.83 -13.12 -17.13
C LYS A 315 -25.13 -12.94 -15.77
N ALA A 316 -24.29 -11.91 -15.62
CA ALA A 316 -23.62 -11.62 -14.37
C ALA A 316 -24.62 -11.46 -13.21
N PRO A 317 -24.31 -11.95 -11.98
CA PRO A 317 -25.23 -11.91 -10.87
C PRO A 317 -25.55 -10.47 -10.46
N LYS A 318 -26.82 -10.17 -10.25
CA LYS A 318 -27.38 -8.84 -9.97
C LYS A 318 -27.00 -8.26 -8.58
N ARG A 319 -26.31 -9.01 -7.70
CA ARG A 319 -25.99 -8.55 -6.34
C ARG A 319 -24.51 -8.66 -6.03
N PHE A 320 -23.88 -7.52 -5.79
CA PHE A 320 -22.70 -7.37 -4.97
C PHE A 320 -23.11 -7.04 -3.53
N ASN A 321 -22.24 -7.33 -2.55
CA ASN A 321 -22.53 -7.08 -1.15
C ASN A 321 -22.95 -5.61 -0.93
N PRO A 322 -24.16 -5.33 -0.39
CA PRO A 322 -24.67 -3.98 -0.19
C PRO A 322 -23.78 -3.11 0.72
N ASP A 323 -23.00 -3.70 1.63
CA ASP A 323 -22.12 -2.97 2.54
C ASP A 323 -20.93 -2.29 1.84
N SER A 324 -20.57 -2.71 0.64
CA SER A 324 -19.48 -2.12 -0.15
C SER A 324 -19.88 -0.89 -0.94
N GLY A 325 -21.18 -0.67 -1.14
CA GLY A 325 -21.71 0.35 -2.04
C GLY A 325 -21.50 0.04 -3.53
N VAL A 326 -21.05 -1.19 -3.88
CA VAL A 326 -20.89 -1.65 -5.26
C VAL A 326 -22.10 -2.51 -5.62
N ASN A 327 -22.98 -2.00 -6.47
CA ASN A 327 -24.19 -2.68 -6.93
C ASN A 327 -24.17 -2.82 -8.45
N PHE A 328 -24.80 -3.89 -8.96
CA PHE A 328 -25.18 -3.97 -10.36
C PHE A 328 -26.45 -3.15 -10.59
N THR A 329 -26.53 -2.50 -11.75
CA THR A 329 -27.77 -1.85 -12.15
C THR A 329 -28.85 -2.90 -12.41
N SER A 330 -30.09 -2.57 -12.06
CA SER A 330 -31.29 -3.39 -12.35
C SER A 330 -31.78 -3.25 -13.79
N GLY A 331 -30.86 -3.12 -14.75
CA GLY A 331 -31.18 -2.91 -16.16
C GLY A 331 -30.76 -4.07 -17.06
N THR A 332 -31.02 -3.96 -18.33
CA THR A 332 -30.65 -4.90 -19.40
C THR A 332 -29.14 -4.92 -19.68
N SER A 333 -28.39 -3.93 -19.19
CA SER A 333 -26.95 -3.84 -19.35
C SER A 333 -26.22 -4.28 -18.07
N PRO A 334 -25.21 -5.16 -18.14
CA PRO A 334 -24.46 -5.66 -16.99
C PRO A 334 -23.42 -4.63 -16.52
N THR A 335 -23.89 -3.50 -16.06
CA THR A 335 -23.05 -2.42 -15.55
C THR A 335 -22.95 -2.45 -14.03
N ILE A 336 -21.79 -2.06 -13.52
CA ILE A 336 -21.50 -1.89 -12.10
C ILE A 336 -21.59 -0.40 -11.78
N GLU A 337 -22.53 -0.04 -10.88
CA GLU A 337 -22.69 1.36 -10.47
C GLU A 337 -21.41 1.94 -9.89
N ASN A 338 -21.16 3.21 -10.19
CA ASN A 338 -20.10 3.95 -9.53
C ASN A 338 -20.57 4.39 -8.14
N PRO A 339 -19.95 3.91 -7.04
CA PRO A 339 -20.37 4.26 -5.68
C PRO A 339 -20.11 5.72 -5.31
N HIS A 340 -19.30 6.45 -6.09
CA HIS A 340 -18.96 7.85 -5.85
C HIS A 340 -18.51 8.14 -4.41
N TRP A 341 -17.57 7.34 -3.87
CA TRP A 341 -17.17 7.40 -2.45
C TRP A 341 -16.71 8.77 -2.00
N LEU A 342 -15.90 9.46 -2.81
CA LEU A 342 -15.42 10.81 -2.51
C LEU A 342 -16.54 11.85 -2.67
N LYS A 343 -17.32 11.78 -3.75
CA LYS A 343 -18.42 12.72 -4.04
C LYS A 343 -19.46 12.70 -2.91
N ARG A 344 -19.81 11.52 -2.37
CA ARG A 344 -20.70 11.40 -1.20
C ARG A 344 -20.16 12.07 0.06
N ALA A 345 -18.82 12.13 0.22
CA ALA A 345 -18.18 12.78 1.36
C ALA A 345 -17.89 14.26 1.13
N GLU A 346 -17.97 14.77 -0.09
CA GLU A 346 -17.49 16.08 -0.53
C GLU A 346 -18.10 17.24 0.26
N LYS A 347 -19.43 17.26 0.44
CA LYS A 347 -20.11 18.29 1.22
C LYS A 347 -19.60 18.38 2.66
N ARG A 348 -19.36 17.21 3.30
CA ARG A 348 -18.83 17.12 4.67
C ARG A 348 -17.37 17.57 4.73
N ILE A 349 -16.56 17.18 3.76
CA ILE A 349 -15.16 17.58 3.63
C ILE A 349 -15.07 19.10 3.50
N ALA A 350 -15.85 19.72 2.59
CA ALA A 350 -15.87 21.16 2.36
C ALA A 350 -16.26 21.93 3.63
N LYS A 351 -17.34 21.51 4.35
CA LYS A 351 -17.73 22.12 5.63
C LYS A 351 -16.62 22.06 6.68
N LEU A 352 -15.92 20.93 6.78
CA LEU A 352 -14.80 20.77 7.72
C LEU A 352 -13.61 21.66 7.33
N GLN A 353 -13.28 21.76 6.05
CA GLN A 353 -12.22 22.62 5.54
C GLN A 353 -12.51 24.10 5.79
N GLN A 354 -13.74 24.57 5.51
CA GLN A 354 -14.18 25.94 5.83
C GLN A 354 -14.08 26.22 7.33
N LYS A 355 -14.49 25.25 8.18
CA LYS A 355 -14.36 25.39 9.64
C LYS A 355 -12.90 25.51 10.06
N ILE A 356 -12.00 24.69 9.49
CA ILE A 356 -10.57 24.73 9.77
C ILE A 356 -9.97 26.08 9.36
N ALA A 357 -10.37 26.64 8.22
CA ALA A 357 -9.88 27.94 7.74
C ALA A 357 -10.19 29.10 8.71
N ARG A 358 -11.35 29.05 9.40
CA ARG A 358 -11.79 30.07 10.36
C ARG A 358 -11.22 29.89 11.77
N GLN A 359 -10.56 28.76 12.07
CA GLN A 359 -10.05 28.46 13.40
C GLN A 359 -8.59 28.86 13.56
N VAL A 360 -8.22 29.34 14.73
CA VAL A 360 -6.86 29.74 15.07
C VAL A 360 -5.89 28.57 14.92
N LYS A 361 -4.79 28.81 14.20
CA LYS A 361 -3.72 27.83 13.97
C LYS A 361 -3.12 27.39 15.33
N GLY A 362 -3.02 26.07 15.55
CA GLY A 362 -2.51 25.51 16.81
C GLY A 362 -3.56 25.27 17.89
N SER A 363 -4.75 25.87 17.83
CA SER A 363 -5.80 25.71 18.85
C SER A 363 -6.31 24.26 18.94
N ASN A 364 -6.78 23.86 20.11
CA ASN A 364 -7.34 22.53 20.34
C ASN A 364 -8.62 22.29 19.51
N ARG A 365 -9.43 23.34 19.30
CA ARG A 365 -10.61 23.30 18.43
C ARG A 365 -10.23 22.98 16.99
N ARG A 366 -9.17 23.62 16.45
CA ARG A 366 -8.65 23.34 15.12
C ARG A 366 -8.10 21.92 15.02
N LYS A 367 -7.30 21.46 16.00
CA LYS A 367 -6.77 20.08 16.05
C LYS A 367 -7.90 19.06 16.02
N ALA A 368 -8.99 19.28 16.79
CA ALA A 368 -10.15 18.39 16.79
C ALA A 368 -10.88 18.37 15.43
N THR A 369 -11.00 19.54 14.75
CA THR A 369 -11.63 19.60 13.42
C THR A 369 -10.76 18.93 12.35
N VAL A 370 -9.44 19.08 12.39
CA VAL A 370 -8.49 18.39 11.51
C VAL A 370 -8.59 16.87 11.68
N ARG A 371 -8.71 16.37 12.93
CA ARG A 371 -8.94 14.93 13.19
C ARG A 371 -10.25 14.44 12.55
N LYS A 372 -11.33 15.21 12.63
CA LYS A 372 -12.62 14.87 11.97
C LYS A 372 -12.49 14.82 10.45
N LEU A 373 -11.76 15.76 9.86
CA LEU A 373 -11.48 15.77 8.43
C LEU A 373 -10.67 14.54 8.01
N SER A 374 -9.56 14.27 8.71
CA SER A 374 -8.72 13.10 8.48
C SER A 374 -9.49 11.79 8.59
N LYS A 375 -10.36 11.66 9.60
CA LYS A 375 -11.26 10.50 9.77
C LYS A 375 -12.22 10.35 8.59
N THR A 376 -12.78 11.46 8.07
CA THR A 376 -13.68 11.41 6.92
C THR A 376 -12.96 10.90 5.67
N HIS A 377 -11.77 11.40 5.37
CA HIS A 377 -10.95 10.90 4.28
C HIS A 377 -10.57 9.43 4.45
N HIS A 378 -10.19 9.02 5.66
CA HIS A 378 -9.84 7.64 5.96
C HIS A 378 -11.01 6.66 5.73
N ILE A 379 -12.21 7.01 6.21
CA ILE A 379 -13.41 6.19 5.98
C ILE A 379 -13.73 6.08 4.48
N THR A 380 -13.60 7.18 3.74
CA THR A 380 -13.80 7.18 2.28
C THR A 380 -12.81 6.26 1.57
N ALA A 381 -11.52 6.31 1.96
CA ALA A 381 -10.49 5.43 1.42
C ALA A 381 -10.75 3.95 1.75
N LEU A 382 -11.16 3.63 2.99
CA LEU A 382 -11.50 2.26 3.40
C LEU A 382 -12.70 1.70 2.62
N ARG A 383 -13.73 2.50 2.40
CA ARG A 383 -14.90 2.08 1.60
C ARG A 383 -14.50 1.76 0.16
N ARG A 384 -13.68 2.61 -0.46
CA ARG A 384 -13.13 2.39 -1.80
C ARG A 384 -12.30 1.10 -1.85
N GLU A 385 -11.36 0.94 -0.94
CA GLU A 385 -10.52 -0.25 -0.84
C GLU A 385 -11.36 -1.52 -0.69
N THR A 386 -12.35 -1.51 0.20
CA THR A 386 -13.25 -2.64 0.44
C THR A 386 -14.06 -2.98 -0.80
N GLY A 387 -14.66 -1.97 -1.46
CA GLY A 387 -15.44 -2.17 -2.69
C GLY A 387 -14.60 -2.76 -3.82
N LEU A 388 -13.41 -2.22 -4.04
CA LEU A 388 -12.48 -2.74 -5.05
C LEU A 388 -12.04 -4.18 -4.73
N HIS A 389 -11.72 -4.47 -3.47
CA HIS A 389 -11.35 -5.83 -3.06
C HIS A 389 -12.47 -6.85 -3.28
N GLN A 390 -13.72 -6.46 -3.05
CA GLN A 390 -14.87 -7.35 -3.29
C GLN A 390 -15.09 -7.55 -4.79
N LEU A 391 -15.09 -6.47 -5.57
CA LEU A 391 -15.28 -6.54 -7.03
C LEU A 391 -14.22 -7.41 -7.70
N THR A 392 -12.94 -7.09 -7.47
CA THR A 392 -11.83 -7.82 -8.09
C THR A 392 -11.76 -9.29 -7.63
N LYS A 393 -12.13 -9.59 -6.37
CA LYS A 393 -12.26 -10.97 -5.91
C LYS A 393 -13.37 -11.70 -6.65
N ASN A 394 -14.53 -11.08 -6.81
CA ASN A 394 -15.66 -11.71 -7.48
C ASN A 394 -15.34 -12.00 -8.95
N LEU A 395 -14.72 -11.07 -9.67
CA LEU A 395 -14.30 -11.28 -11.04
C LEU A 395 -13.31 -12.47 -11.14
N THR A 396 -12.24 -12.45 -10.35
CA THR A 396 -11.19 -13.49 -10.40
C THR A 396 -11.62 -14.87 -9.88
N THR A 397 -12.70 -14.96 -9.08
CA THR A 397 -13.25 -16.26 -8.65
C THR A 397 -14.38 -16.76 -9.54
N ARG A 398 -14.85 -15.95 -10.47
CA ARG A 398 -15.96 -16.29 -11.37
C ARG A 398 -15.47 -16.67 -12.77
N TYR A 399 -14.57 -15.91 -13.37
CA TYR A 399 -14.15 -16.05 -14.76
C TYR A 399 -12.76 -16.66 -14.89
N ALA A 400 -12.54 -17.45 -15.96
CA ALA A 400 -11.24 -18.02 -16.28
C ALA A 400 -10.29 -16.98 -16.86
N LEU A 401 -10.81 -16.07 -17.71
CA LEU A 401 -10.08 -15.00 -18.35
C LEU A 401 -10.81 -13.66 -18.13
N ILE A 402 -10.05 -12.60 -17.83
CA ILE A 402 -10.57 -11.24 -17.66
C ILE A 402 -9.79 -10.31 -18.58
N GLY A 403 -10.47 -9.74 -19.58
CA GLY A 403 -9.94 -8.71 -20.46
C GLY A 403 -10.12 -7.31 -19.86
N ILE A 404 -9.08 -6.49 -19.90
CA ILE A 404 -9.10 -5.07 -19.48
C ILE A 404 -8.28 -4.21 -20.44
N GLU A 405 -8.58 -2.93 -20.52
CA GLU A 405 -7.76 -1.96 -21.29
C GLU A 405 -6.51 -1.49 -20.54
N ASP A 406 -5.44 -1.14 -21.29
CA ASP A 406 -4.25 -0.47 -20.75
C ASP A 406 -4.50 1.03 -20.54
N LEU A 407 -5.22 1.40 -19.48
CA LEU A 407 -5.54 2.79 -19.19
C LEU A 407 -4.32 3.57 -18.68
N ASN A 408 -3.94 4.64 -19.37
CA ASN A 408 -2.91 5.58 -18.90
C ASN A 408 -3.48 6.53 -17.84
N VAL A 409 -3.65 6.02 -16.62
CA VAL A 409 -4.23 6.80 -15.50
C VAL A 409 -3.43 8.07 -15.21
N ALA A 410 -2.10 8.05 -15.32
CA ALA A 410 -1.24 9.22 -15.10
C ALA A 410 -1.53 10.33 -16.13
N GLY A 411 -1.64 9.98 -17.42
CA GLY A 411 -2.02 10.93 -18.47
C GLY A 411 -3.46 11.41 -18.32
N MET A 412 -4.39 10.50 -18.00
CA MET A 412 -5.80 10.85 -17.77
C MET A 412 -5.97 11.85 -16.62
N THR A 413 -5.13 11.80 -15.59
CA THR A 413 -5.21 12.66 -14.40
C THR A 413 -4.19 13.80 -14.38
N ALA A 414 -3.48 14.03 -15.48
CA ALA A 414 -2.57 15.15 -15.62
C ALA A 414 -3.29 16.49 -15.41
N SER A 415 -2.58 17.47 -14.83
CA SER A 415 -3.11 18.82 -14.63
C SER A 415 -3.30 19.53 -15.98
N ALA A 416 -4.35 20.31 -16.08
CA ALA A 416 -4.59 21.21 -17.23
C ALA A 416 -4.29 22.68 -16.88
N SER A 417 -3.56 22.98 -15.79
CA SER A 417 -3.31 24.35 -15.35
C SER A 417 -2.43 25.17 -16.30
N GLY A 418 -1.64 24.51 -17.15
CA GLY A 418 -0.69 25.19 -18.04
C GLY A 418 0.45 25.87 -17.29
N THR A 419 1.10 26.83 -17.92
CA THR A 419 2.12 27.71 -17.35
C THR A 419 1.57 29.14 -17.21
N ILE A 420 2.34 30.05 -16.63
CA ILE A 420 1.97 31.47 -16.53
C ILE A 420 1.85 32.08 -17.93
N GLU A 421 2.76 31.70 -18.86
CA GLU A 421 2.80 32.22 -20.25
C GLU A 421 1.68 31.59 -21.10
N ASN A 422 1.32 30.33 -20.85
CA ASN A 422 0.28 29.61 -21.55
C ASN A 422 -0.70 28.99 -20.54
N PRO A 423 -1.65 29.75 -19.99
CA PRO A 423 -2.61 29.27 -19.01
C PRO A 423 -3.54 28.23 -19.61
N GLY A 424 -3.79 27.18 -18.85
CA GLY A 424 -4.61 26.06 -19.29
C GLY A 424 -6.09 26.44 -19.41
N LYS A 425 -6.79 25.72 -20.34
CA LYS A 425 -8.24 25.87 -20.54
C LYS A 425 -8.99 24.79 -19.77
N ASN A 426 -10.23 25.09 -19.34
CA ASN A 426 -11.13 24.14 -18.66
C ASN A 426 -10.55 23.47 -17.42
N VAL A 427 -9.68 24.16 -16.68
CA VAL A 427 -8.93 23.62 -15.52
C VAL A 427 -9.86 23.06 -14.45
N ALA A 428 -10.97 23.75 -14.14
CA ALA A 428 -11.93 23.30 -13.13
C ALA A 428 -12.67 22.01 -13.55
N GLN A 429 -13.07 21.90 -14.82
CA GLN A 429 -13.72 20.70 -15.38
C GLN A 429 -12.74 19.52 -15.37
N LYS A 430 -11.51 19.75 -15.81
CA LYS A 430 -10.46 18.72 -15.80
C LYS A 430 -10.13 18.26 -14.38
N ALA A 431 -10.06 19.17 -13.42
CA ALA A 431 -9.86 18.83 -12.01
C ALA A 431 -11.04 18.00 -11.46
N GLY A 432 -12.28 18.29 -11.87
CA GLY A 432 -13.46 17.50 -11.55
C GLY A 432 -13.38 16.08 -12.10
N LEU A 433 -13.03 15.95 -13.39
CA LEU A 433 -12.82 14.64 -14.04
C LEU A 433 -11.67 13.86 -13.37
N ASN A 434 -10.55 14.52 -13.08
CA ASN A 434 -9.42 13.89 -12.39
C ASN A 434 -9.84 13.31 -11.03
N ARG A 435 -10.62 14.07 -10.23
CA ARG A 435 -11.17 13.56 -8.96
C ARG A 435 -12.05 12.34 -9.15
N ALA A 436 -12.89 12.32 -10.20
CA ALA A 436 -13.78 11.22 -10.49
C ALA A 436 -13.00 9.96 -10.93
N VAL A 437 -12.01 10.08 -11.82
CA VAL A 437 -11.11 9.00 -12.25
C VAL A 437 -10.35 8.41 -11.06
N LEU A 438 -9.80 9.27 -10.19
CA LEU A 438 -9.09 8.85 -8.97
C LEU A 438 -10.02 8.24 -7.92
N ASP A 439 -11.31 8.59 -7.92
CA ASP A 439 -12.30 7.99 -7.02
C ASP A 439 -12.66 6.56 -7.43
N VAL A 440 -12.74 6.26 -8.74
CA VAL A 440 -12.89 4.88 -9.25
C VAL A 440 -11.61 4.06 -9.05
N ALA A 441 -10.42 4.71 -9.07
CA ALA A 441 -9.11 4.11 -8.80
C ALA A 441 -8.72 2.95 -9.76
N PHE A 442 -8.77 3.19 -11.07
CA PHE A 442 -8.48 2.23 -12.16
C PHE A 442 -7.15 1.49 -11.96
N GLY A 443 -6.07 2.19 -11.60
CA GLY A 443 -4.76 1.56 -11.36
C GLY A 443 -4.78 0.56 -10.19
N THR A 444 -5.52 0.87 -9.11
CA THR A 444 -5.69 -0.05 -7.98
C THR A 444 -6.53 -1.27 -8.37
N PHE A 445 -7.57 -1.07 -9.20
CA PHE A 445 -8.40 -2.14 -9.73
C PHE A 445 -7.54 -3.13 -10.54
N ARG A 446 -6.74 -2.64 -11.51
CA ARG A 446 -5.82 -3.46 -12.33
C ARG A 446 -4.85 -4.24 -11.44
N THR A 447 -4.12 -3.57 -10.56
CA THR A 447 -3.17 -4.23 -9.65
C THR A 447 -3.85 -5.31 -8.81
N GLN A 448 -5.08 -5.05 -8.33
CA GLN A 448 -5.81 -6.05 -7.55
C GLN A 448 -6.29 -7.23 -8.38
N LEU A 449 -6.65 -7.04 -9.65
CA LEU A 449 -6.99 -8.13 -10.56
C LEU A 449 -5.78 -9.03 -10.82
N GLU A 450 -4.64 -8.44 -11.19
CA GLU A 450 -3.42 -9.15 -11.55
C GLU A 450 -2.98 -10.12 -10.44
N TYR A 451 -2.77 -9.64 -9.19
CA TYR A 451 -2.33 -10.54 -8.14
C TYR A 451 -3.43 -11.52 -7.67
N LYS A 452 -4.71 -11.14 -7.75
CA LYS A 452 -5.80 -12.05 -7.38
C LYS A 452 -6.03 -13.12 -8.44
N ALA A 453 -5.85 -12.80 -9.71
CA ALA A 453 -5.89 -13.79 -10.77
C ALA A 453 -4.87 -14.90 -10.52
N ALA A 454 -3.62 -14.53 -10.21
CA ALA A 454 -2.59 -15.47 -9.79
C ALA A 454 -2.98 -16.29 -8.53
N TRP A 455 -3.77 -15.70 -7.62
CA TRP A 455 -4.20 -16.39 -6.39
C TRP A 455 -5.39 -17.34 -6.56
N TYR A 456 -6.21 -17.12 -7.58
CA TYR A 456 -7.47 -17.86 -7.77
C TYR A 456 -7.52 -18.67 -9.07
N GLY A 457 -6.43 -18.70 -9.83
CA GLY A 457 -6.33 -19.48 -11.07
C GLY A 457 -7.14 -18.90 -12.23
N SER A 458 -7.31 -17.58 -12.24
CA SER A 458 -7.83 -16.80 -13.36
C SER A 458 -6.67 -16.20 -14.15
N ALA A 459 -6.87 -15.84 -15.41
CA ALA A 459 -5.94 -15.04 -16.20
C ALA A 459 -6.46 -13.60 -16.35
N VAL A 460 -5.54 -12.65 -16.46
CA VAL A 460 -5.85 -11.26 -16.83
C VAL A 460 -5.10 -10.93 -18.10
N GLN A 461 -5.82 -10.54 -19.13
CA GLN A 461 -5.27 -10.09 -20.40
C GLN A 461 -5.51 -8.59 -20.53
N VAL A 462 -4.42 -7.84 -20.66
CA VAL A 462 -4.47 -6.40 -20.92
C VAL A 462 -4.40 -6.21 -22.42
N ILE A 463 -5.42 -5.56 -22.99
CA ILE A 463 -5.45 -5.24 -24.43
C ILE A 463 -4.74 -3.91 -24.68
N ASP A 464 -4.36 -3.68 -25.94
CA ASP A 464 -3.70 -2.44 -26.34
C ASP A 464 -4.57 -1.21 -26.04
N ARG A 465 -3.90 -0.12 -25.62
CA ARG A 465 -4.51 1.17 -25.28
C ARG A 465 -5.27 1.81 -26.43
N TYR A 466 -4.81 1.59 -27.65
CA TYR A 466 -5.36 2.19 -28.85
C TYR A 466 -6.36 1.28 -29.57
N TYR A 467 -6.59 0.08 -29.00
CA TYR A 467 -7.63 -0.79 -29.53
C TYR A 467 -9.00 -0.09 -29.48
N PRO A 468 -9.71 0.04 -30.61
CA PRO A 468 -10.90 0.87 -30.70
C PRO A 468 -12.17 0.16 -30.17
N SER A 469 -12.12 -0.33 -28.93
CA SER A 469 -13.17 -1.13 -28.29
C SER A 469 -14.56 -0.52 -28.41
N SER A 470 -14.69 0.79 -28.18
CA SER A 470 -15.97 1.51 -28.23
C SER A 470 -16.37 2.00 -29.62
N GLN A 471 -15.49 1.90 -30.62
CA GLN A 471 -15.73 2.35 -32.00
C GLN A 471 -16.01 1.19 -32.97
N THR A 472 -15.70 -0.04 -32.59
CA THR A 472 -15.90 -1.25 -33.39
C THR A 472 -17.24 -1.89 -33.03
N CYS A 473 -18.01 -2.35 -34.04
CA CYS A 473 -19.24 -3.09 -33.81
C CYS A 473 -18.96 -4.47 -33.21
N SER A 474 -19.52 -4.76 -32.05
CA SER A 474 -19.38 -6.07 -31.43
C SER A 474 -20.11 -7.19 -32.16
N SER A 475 -20.98 -6.90 -33.15
CA SER A 475 -21.65 -7.92 -33.93
C SER A 475 -20.90 -8.28 -35.20
N CYS A 476 -20.52 -7.30 -36.02
CA CYS A 476 -19.93 -7.53 -37.34
C CYS A 476 -18.47 -7.10 -37.48
N GLY A 477 -17.86 -6.44 -36.48
CA GLY A 477 -16.49 -5.98 -36.55
C GLY A 477 -16.25 -4.66 -37.29
N GLU A 478 -17.27 -4.12 -37.97
CA GLU A 478 -17.17 -2.89 -38.75
C GLU A 478 -17.05 -1.65 -37.85
N ARG A 479 -16.39 -0.61 -38.39
CA ARG A 479 -16.26 0.69 -37.70
C ARG A 479 -17.20 1.70 -38.36
N PRO A 480 -17.85 2.57 -37.58
CA PRO A 480 -18.69 3.62 -38.16
C PRO A 480 -17.83 4.61 -38.93
N GLY A 481 -18.38 5.15 -40.06
CA GLY A 481 -17.74 6.18 -40.85
C GLY A 481 -17.48 7.48 -40.07
N THR A 482 -18.29 7.74 -39.05
CA THR A 482 -18.18 8.88 -38.15
C THR A 482 -17.75 8.44 -36.75
N LYS A 483 -16.74 9.10 -36.19
CA LYS A 483 -16.24 8.79 -34.84
C LYS A 483 -17.29 9.14 -33.79
N LEU A 484 -17.63 8.17 -32.94
CA LEU A 484 -18.52 8.38 -31.79
C LEU A 484 -17.89 9.32 -30.77
N THR A 485 -18.70 10.24 -30.24
CA THR A 485 -18.29 11.18 -29.18
C THR A 485 -18.55 10.58 -27.79
N LEU A 486 -18.06 11.24 -26.75
CA LEU A 486 -18.32 10.83 -25.36
C LEU A 486 -19.79 10.96 -24.93
N ASN A 487 -20.60 11.71 -25.69
CA ASN A 487 -22.03 11.89 -25.42
C ASN A 487 -22.90 10.74 -26.00
N ASP A 488 -22.35 10.04 -26.98
CA ASP A 488 -23.06 8.92 -27.60
C ASP A 488 -23.05 7.72 -26.66
N ARG A 489 -24.22 7.34 -26.15
CA ARG A 489 -24.38 6.24 -25.19
C ARG A 489 -24.88 4.96 -25.82
N ILE A 490 -25.51 5.07 -26.99
CA ILE A 490 -25.99 3.95 -27.77
C ILE A 490 -25.12 3.83 -29.01
N TYR A 491 -24.56 2.66 -29.20
CA TYR A 491 -23.88 2.29 -30.43
C TYR A 491 -24.91 1.84 -31.47
N LYS A 492 -24.87 2.44 -32.64
CA LYS A 492 -25.69 2.05 -33.78
C LYS A 492 -24.78 1.71 -34.96
N CYS A 493 -24.81 0.47 -35.41
CA CYS A 493 -24.00 0.03 -36.54
C CYS A 493 -24.70 0.39 -37.87
N GLY A 494 -24.00 1.11 -38.73
CA GLY A 494 -24.52 1.43 -40.08
C GLY A 494 -24.51 0.24 -41.04
N HIS A 495 -23.72 -0.80 -40.75
CA HIS A 495 -23.59 -1.98 -41.61
C HIS A 495 -24.59 -3.10 -41.25
N CYS A 496 -24.57 -3.57 -39.99
CA CYS A 496 -25.43 -4.68 -39.56
C CYS A 496 -26.63 -4.25 -38.73
N HIS A 497 -26.89 -2.96 -38.60
CA HIS A 497 -28.02 -2.35 -37.90
C HIS A 497 -28.15 -2.72 -36.42
N THR A 498 -27.09 -3.28 -35.81
CA THR A 498 -27.07 -3.57 -34.38
C THR A 498 -27.20 -2.28 -33.58
N VAL A 499 -28.09 -2.28 -32.60
CA VAL A 499 -28.29 -1.21 -31.62
C VAL A 499 -27.98 -1.76 -30.24
N ILE A 500 -26.96 -1.24 -29.56
CA ILE A 500 -26.46 -1.76 -28.28
C ILE A 500 -25.98 -0.60 -27.40
N ASP A 501 -25.98 -0.78 -26.07
CA ASP A 501 -25.30 0.14 -25.16
C ASP A 501 -23.81 0.20 -25.53
N ARG A 502 -23.23 1.41 -25.59
CA ARG A 502 -21.87 1.62 -26.04
C ARG A 502 -20.82 0.98 -25.10
N ASP A 503 -21.06 1.06 -23.79
CA ASP A 503 -20.13 0.53 -22.79
C ASP A 503 -20.19 -1.02 -22.80
N LEU A 504 -21.39 -1.61 -23.07
CA LEU A 504 -21.53 -3.05 -23.30
C LEU A 504 -20.85 -3.49 -24.60
N ASN A 505 -21.01 -2.72 -25.69
CA ASN A 505 -20.32 -2.98 -26.96
C ASN A 505 -18.79 -3.01 -26.76
N ALA A 506 -18.26 -2.03 -26.03
CA ALA A 506 -16.84 -1.97 -25.70
C ALA A 506 -16.40 -3.19 -24.87
N ALA A 507 -17.16 -3.57 -23.84
CA ALA A 507 -16.84 -4.73 -23.02
C ALA A 507 -16.78 -6.04 -23.81
N ILE A 508 -17.71 -6.24 -24.77
CA ILE A 508 -17.69 -7.43 -25.66
C ILE A 508 -16.44 -7.42 -26.56
N ASN A 509 -16.07 -6.27 -27.12
CA ASN A 509 -14.87 -6.15 -27.95
C ASN A 509 -13.60 -6.37 -27.13
N ILE A 510 -13.52 -5.87 -25.90
CA ILE A 510 -12.41 -6.11 -24.96
C ILE A 510 -12.30 -7.62 -24.67
N GLN A 511 -13.41 -8.32 -24.46
CA GLN A 511 -13.40 -9.76 -24.24
C GLN A 511 -12.81 -10.49 -25.46
N ARG A 512 -13.29 -10.24 -26.66
CA ARG A 512 -12.83 -10.92 -27.88
C ARG A 512 -11.35 -10.71 -28.14
N GLU A 513 -10.90 -9.47 -28.01
CA GLU A 513 -9.48 -9.16 -28.17
C GLU A 513 -8.62 -9.82 -27.10
N ALA A 514 -9.10 -9.87 -25.85
CA ALA A 514 -8.41 -10.58 -24.77
C ALA A 514 -8.36 -12.09 -25.02
N GLU A 515 -9.42 -12.71 -25.54
CA GLU A 515 -9.46 -14.12 -25.92
C GLU A 515 -8.47 -14.41 -27.07
N ARG A 516 -8.44 -13.54 -28.10
CA ARG A 516 -7.49 -13.65 -29.21
C ARG A 516 -6.05 -13.60 -28.72
N LEU A 517 -5.67 -12.57 -27.97
CA LEU A 517 -4.31 -12.41 -27.42
C LEU A 517 -3.92 -13.52 -26.45
N HIS A 518 -4.87 -14.04 -25.68
CA HIS A 518 -4.60 -15.13 -24.74
C HIS A 518 -4.42 -16.47 -25.43
N ALA A 519 -5.02 -16.68 -26.59
CA ALA A 519 -4.84 -17.90 -27.39
C ALA A 519 -3.50 -17.90 -28.17
N GLU A 520 -2.95 -16.70 -28.45
CA GLU A 520 -1.65 -16.51 -29.13
C GLU A 520 -0.45 -16.56 -28.18
N ALA A 521 -0.66 -16.49 -26.85
CA ALA A 521 0.39 -16.46 -25.82
C ALA A 521 0.70 -17.85 -25.27
#